data_fe7a7795d686b15023fa4fb28d3c70b6
#
_entry.id   fe7a7795d686b15023fa4fb28d3c70b6
#
_cell.length_a   1.000
_cell.length_b   1.000
_cell.length_c   1.000
_cell.angle_alpha   90.00
_cell.angle_beta   90.00
_cell.angle_gamma   90.00
#
_symmetry.space_group_name_H-M   'P 1'
#
loop_
_entity.id
_entity.type
_entity.pdbx_description
1 polymer ?
#
loop_
_entity_poly.entity_id
_entity_poly.type
_entity_poly.pdbx_seq_one_letter_code
_entity_poly.pdbx_strand_id
1 'polypeptide(L)'
;MTRMTVDQVSYRPGGTDLFSQLSLTLDGAGLVALVGPNGAGKSSLLRLLAGLAVPDSGDVRHDGRSLAAMDEGQRARTVAYLPPDGRASWPITVRRLVALGRIPHLKPLRKPGPHDDDAIDAALGRTLAQHLAGRAFDTLSSGEKARVLLARALSVQAGTILLDEPMAALDVRHQLGVMDILQEEARSGTLVVVSLHALDLAARYADRVIVLDSGQVVADGLPARALEPSVLTGTFGVEAPDGLTCGGLRLPS
;
A
#
# COMPACT_ATOMS: atom_id res chain seq x y z
N MET A 1 7.26 -0.12 18.12
CA MET A 1 6.95 0.88 17.08
C MET A 1 7.48 0.32 15.78
N THR A 2 6.63 0.09 14.78
CA THR A 2 7.05 -0.46 13.48
C THR A 2 7.97 0.52 12.75
N ARG A 3 9.07 0.02 12.20
CA ARG A 3 10.03 0.83 11.45
C ARG A 3 10.51 0.10 10.21
N MET A 4 10.36 0.72 9.04
CA MET A 4 10.96 0.24 7.80
C MET A 4 12.06 1.19 7.36
N THR A 5 13.19 0.63 6.94
CA THR A 5 14.34 1.42 6.46
C THR A 5 14.80 0.88 5.12
N VAL A 6 14.91 1.75 4.14
CA VAL A 6 15.62 1.54 2.87
C VAL A 6 16.97 2.23 3.04
N ASP A 7 18.06 1.48 2.96
CA ASP A 7 19.41 1.96 3.24
C ASP A 7 20.29 1.83 2.01
N GLN A 8 20.55 2.96 1.34
CA GLN A 8 21.38 3.09 0.14
C GLN A 8 21.07 2.05 -0.96
N VAL A 9 19.78 1.81 -1.18
CA VAL A 9 19.33 0.81 -2.15
C VAL A 9 19.52 1.29 -3.58
N SER A 10 20.24 0.48 -4.38
CA SER A 10 20.24 0.58 -5.83
C SER A 10 19.46 -0.59 -6.41
N TYR A 11 18.66 -0.33 -7.45
CA TYR A 11 17.80 -1.34 -8.06
C TYR A 11 17.61 -1.11 -9.55
N ARG A 12 17.86 -2.16 -10.35
CA ARG A 12 17.90 -2.16 -11.84
C ARG A 12 16.98 -3.22 -12.44
N PRO A 13 15.66 -3.05 -12.34
CA PRO A 13 14.75 -4.02 -12.94
C PRO A 13 14.92 -4.09 -14.46
N GLY A 14 15.22 -5.28 -14.99
CA GLY A 14 15.45 -5.46 -16.43
C GLY A 14 16.67 -4.74 -16.99
N GLY A 15 17.64 -4.38 -16.14
CA GLY A 15 18.89 -3.70 -16.54
C GLY A 15 18.82 -2.19 -16.63
N THR A 16 17.68 -1.57 -16.34
CA THR A 16 17.51 -0.11 -16.31
C THR A 16 17.67 0.41 -14.89
N ASP A 17 18.55 1.40 -14.68
CA ASP A 17 18.71 2.07 -13.38
C ASP A 17 17.41 2.75 -12.96
N LEU A 18 16.78 2.23 -11.93
CA LEU A 18 15.56 2.82 -11.37
C LEU A 18 15.85 3.56 -10.06
N PHE A 19 16.58 2.93 -9.14
CA PHE A 19 17.03 3.55 -7.90
C PHE A 19 18.56 3.55 -7.83
N SER A 20 19.13 4.67 -7.41
CA SER A 20 20.56 4.83 -7.15
C SER A 20 20.76 5.36 -5.74
N GLN A 21 21.23 4.50 -4.83
CA GLN A 21 21.49 4.80 -3.42
C GLN A 21 20.29 5.44 -2.69
N LEU A 22 19.08 4.97 -3.01
CA LEU A 22 17.86 5.44 -2.37
C LEU A 22 17.90 5.14 -0.87
N SER A 23 17.67 6.16 -0.04
CA SER A 23 17.54 6.01 1.40
C SER A 23 16.23 6.63 1.87
N LEU A 24 15.46 5.87 2.68
CA LEU A 24 14.15 6.27 3.19
C LEU A 24 13.89 5.55 4.51
N THR A 25 13.29 6.26 5.46
CA THR A 25 12.84 5.65 6.71
C THR A 25 11.34 5.92 6.90
N LEU A 26 10.58 4.88 7.20
CA LEU A 26 9.16 4.92 7.56
C LEU A 26 9.04 4.50 9.01
N ASP A 27 8.70 5.42 9.89
CA ASP A 27 8.64 5.20 11.33
C ASP A 27 7.20 5.28 11.84
N GLY A 28 6.87 4.36 12.75
CA GLY A 28 5.63 4.38 13.51
C GLY A 28 4.41 3.88 12.75
N ALA A 29 3.26 4.03 13.39
CA ALA A 29 1.94 3.88 12.78
C ALA A 29 1.58 5.16 12.03
N GLY A 30 0.78 5.03 10.99
CA GLY A 30 0.30 6.16 10.21
C GLY A 30 -0.01 5.78 8.78
N LEU A 31 -0.74 6.66 8.09
CA LEU A 31 -1.04 6.53 6.68
C LEU A 31 -0.04 7.34 5.85
N VAL A 32 0.83 6.65 5.14
CA VAL A 32 1.84 7.24 4.24
C VAL A 32 1.34 7.11 2.80
N ALA A 33 1.15 8.23 2.13
CA ALA A 33 0.87 8.25 0.70
C ALA A 33 2.17 8.35 -0.10
N LEU A 34 2.37 7.40 -1.02
CA LEU A 34 3.45 7.40 -2.01
C LEU A 34 2.89 7.91 -3.33
N VAL A 35 3.28 9.09 -3.74
CA VAL A 35 2.81 9.73 -4.99
C VAL A 35 3.97 10.00 -5.95
N GLY A 36 3.65 10.24 -7.21
CA GLY A 36 4.65 10.52 -8.25
C GLY A 36 4.14 10.17 -9.63
N PRO A 37 4.80 10.63 -10.69
CA PRO A 37 4.44 10.32 -12.07
C PRO A 37 4.45 8.81 -12.36
N ASN A 38 3.86 8.42 -13.51
CA ASN A 38 4.00 7.05 -14.00
C ASN A 38 5.48 6.76 -14.31
N GLY A 39 5.94 5.58 -13.91
CA GLY A 39 7.35 5.22 -14.08
C GLY A 39 8.30 5.75 -12.98
N ALA A 40 7.85 6.56 -12.03
CA ALA A 40 8.69 7.09 -10.95
C ALA A 40 9.29 6.01 -10.03
N GLY A 41 8.76 4.77 -10.06
CA GLY A 41 9.27 3.65 -9.27
C GLY A 41 8.40 3.26 -8.06
N LYS A 42 7.18 3.82 -7.92
CA LYS A 42 6.28 3.55 -6.78
C LYS A 42 6.07 2.06 -6.52
N SER A 43 5.63 1.31 -7.51
CA SER A 43 5.41 -0.14 -7.40
C SER A 43 6.70 -0.91 -7.09
N SER A 44 7.82 -0.48 -7.67
CA SER A 44 9.13 -1.10 -7.41
C SER A 44 9.58 -0.86 -5.97
N LEU A 45 9.39 0.35 -5.45
CA LEU A 45 9.68 0.65 -4.04
C LEU A 45 8.79 -0.19 -3.11
N LEU A 46 7.49 -0.29 -3.37
CA LEU A 46 6.58 -1.12 -2.59
C LEU A 46 6.98 -2.60 -2.63
N ARG A 47 7.43 -3.12 -3.78
CA ARG A 47 7.92 -4.52 -3.89
C ARG A 47 9.22 -4.74 -3.12
N LEU A 48 10.14 -3.77 -3.12
CA LEU A 48 11.35 -3.82 -2.29
C LEU A 48 10.99 -3.81 -0.80
N LEU A 49 10.08 -2.92 -0.37
CA LEU A 49 9.57 -2.86 1.00
C LEU A 49 8.82 -4.13 1.41
N ALA A 50 8.18 -4.83 0.48
CA ALA A 50 7.54 -6.13 0.72
C ALA A 50 8.52 -7.31 0.73
N GLY A 51 9.80 -7.09 0.37
CA GLY A 51 10.78 -8.16 0.17
C GLY A 51 10.44 -9.08 -1.02
N LEU A 52 9.63 -8.60 -1.97
CA LEU A 52 9.27 -9.28 -3.22
C LEU A 52 10.25 -8.97 -4.36
N ALA A 53 11.07 -7.97 -4.20
CA ALA A 53 12.20 -7.64 -5.05
C ALA A 53 13.47 -7.58 -4.20
N VAL A 54 14.59 -8.00 -4.79
CA VAL A 54 15.91 -7.96 -4.15
C VAL A 54 16.67 -6.78 -4.75
N PRO A 55 17.21 -5.85 -3.94
CA PRO A 55 18.01 -4.76 -4.44
C PRO A 55 19.37 -5.27 -4.98
N ASP A 56 19.96 -4.58 -5.95
CA ASP A 56 21.32 -4.87 -6.47
C ASP A 56 22.39 -4.51 -5.44
N SER A 57 22.15 -3.47 -4.62
CA SER A 57 22.96 -3.07 -3.48
C SER A 57 22.13 -2.35 -2.43
N GLY A 58 22.66 -2.21 -1.21
CA GLY A 58 21.94 -1.67 -0.08
C GLY A 58 21.09 -2.72 0.63
N ASP A 59 20.23 -2.30 1.54
CA ASP A 59 19.40 -3.21 2.33
C ASP A 59 18.03 -2.60 2.64
N VAL A 60 17.02 -3.46 2.76
CA VAL A 60 15.68 -3.09 3.26
C VAL A 60 15.43 -3.82 4.58
N ARG A 61 15.15 -3.05 5.61
CA ARG A 61 14.97 -3.58 6.97
C ARG A 61 13.59 -3.30 7.52
N HIS A 62 13.10 -4.24 8.32
CA HIS A 62 11.91 -4.07 9.14
C HIS A 62 12.30 -4.29 10.62
N ASP A 63 12.05 -3.29 11.46
CA ASP A 63 12.45 -3.27 12.87
C ASP A 63 13.93 -3.63 13.09
N GLY A 64 14.79 -3.06 12.23
CA GLY A 64 16.25 -3.27 12.26
C GLY A 64 16.72 -4.60 11.65
N ARG A 65 15.81 -5.52 11.31
CA ARG A 65 16.14 -6.81 10.71
C ARG A 65 16.01 -6.74 9.17
N SER A 66 17.05 -7.16 8.44
CA SER A 66 17.02 -7.23 6.99
C SER A 66 15.92 -8.17 6.50
N LEU A 67 15.12 -7.72 5.53
CA LEU A 67 14.09 -8.55 4.89
C LEU A 67 14.70 -9.73 4.13
N ALA A 68 15.90 -9.57 3.59
CA ALA A 68 16.64 -10.65 2.92
C ALA A 68 17.05 -11.78 3.87
N ALA A 69 17.24 -11.47 5.16
CA ALA A 69 17.58 -12.45 6.20
C ALA A 69 16.36 -13.14 6.83
N MET A 70 15.15 -12.72 6.48
CA MET A 70 13.91 -13.37 6.94
C MET A 70 13.53 -14.52 6.01
N ASP A 71 13.02 -15.62 6.57
CA ASP A 71 12.34 -16.62 5.76
C ASP A 71 11.03 -16.07 5.19
N GLU A 72 10.51 -16.72 4.15
CA GLU A 72 9.31 -16.29 3.42
C GLU A 72 8.08 -16.16 4.35
N GLY A 73 7.89 -17.11 5.26
CA GLY A 73 6.78 -17.08 6.23
C GLY A 73 6.90 -15.92 7.21
N GLN A 74 8.12 -15.61 7.67
CA GLN A 74 8.38 -14.45 8.54
C GLN A 74 8.06 -13.15 7.81
N ARG A 75 8.57 -12.95 6.59
CA ARG A 75 8.26 -11.77 5.77
C ARG A 75 6.76 -11.60 5.55
N ALA A 76 6.09 -12.67 5.14
CA ALA A 76 4.65 -12.65 4.84
C ALA A 76 3.76 -12.36 6.07
N ARG A 77 4.22 -12.65 7.29
CA ARG A 77 3.54 -12.24 8.54
C ARG A 77 3.88 -10.81 8.94
N THR A 78 5.02 -10.29 8.54
CA THR A 78 5.51 -8.96 8.92
C THR A 78 4.94 -7.88 8.03
N VAL A 79 4.83 -8.14 6.73
CA VAL A 79 4.38 -7.17 5.72
C VAL A 79 3.29 -7.80 4.85
N ALA A 80 2.12 -7.18 4.84
CA ALA A 80 1.06 -7.52 3.89
C ALA A 80 1.21 -6.63 2.64
N TYR A 81 1.14 -7.23 1.45
CA TYR A 81 1.22 -6.51 0.19
C TYR A 81 -0.01 -6.77 -0.67
N LEU A 82 -0.62 -5.70 -1.16
CA LEU A 82 -1.71 -5.73 -2.13
C LEU A 82 -1.20 -5.18 -3.47
N PRO A 83 -1.04 -6.02 -4.51
CA PRO A 83 -0.64 -5.57 -5.84
C PRO A 83 -1.79 -4.85 -6.57
N PRO A 84 -1.50 -4.05 -7.62
CA PRO A 84 -2.52 -3.29 -8.35
C PRO A 84 -3.52 -4.18 -9.08
N ASP A 85 -3.09 -5.35 -9.54
CA ASP A 85 -3.92 -6.32 -10.29
C ASP A 85 -4.40 -7.47 -9.41
N GLY A 86 -5.16 -7.17 -8.36
CA GLY A 86 -5.75 -8.19 -7.49
C GLY A 86 -6.81 -9.04 -8.20
N ARG A 87 -6.42 -9.93 -9.12
CA ARG A 87 -7.33 -10.83 -9.85
C ARG A 87 -7.34 -12.22 -9.22
N ALA A 88 -8.52 -12.80 -9.07
CA ALA A 88 -8.68 -14.23 -8.88
C ALA A 88 -9.12 -14.84 -10.22
N SER A 89 -8.33 -15.78 -10.75
CA SER A 89 -8.56 -16.39 -12.08
C SER A 89 -9.51 -17.59 -12.05
N TRP A 90 -10.03 -17.95 -10.88
CA TRP A 90 -10.95 -19.07 -10.69
C TRP A 90 -12.12 -18.67 -9.79
N PRO A 91 -13.27 -19.35 -9.88
CA PRO A 91 -14.42 -19.09 -9.01
C PRO A 91 -14.08 -19.47 -7.57
N ILE A 92 -13.81 -18.46 -6.75
CA ILE A 92 -13.52 -18.60 -5.33
C ILE A 92 -14.51 -17.75 -4.53
N THR A 93 -15.03 -18.26 -3.43
CA THR A 93 -15.86 -17.45 -2.55
C THR A 93 -15.04 -16.38 -1.84
N VAL A 94 -15.67 -15.24 -1.54
CA VAL A 94 -15.04 -14.14 -0.82
C VAL A 94 -14.35 -14.61 0.46
N ARG A 95 -15.05 -15.40 1.32
CA ARG A 95 -14.46 -15.90 2.55
C ARG A 95 -13.17 -16.72 2.31
N ARG A 96 -13.18 -17.57 1.28
CA ARG A 96 -11.99 -18.35 0.92
C ARG A 96 -10.86 -17.48 0.39
N LEU A 97 -11.18 -16.45 -0.39
CA LEU A 97 -10.19 -15.51 -0.89
C LEU A 97 -9.52 -14.74 0.27
N VAL A 98 -10.31 -14.26 1.23
CA VAL A 98 -9.79 -13.60 2.43
C VAL A 98 -8.96 -14.55 3.28
N ALA A 99 -9.37 -15.82 3.40
CA ALA A 99 -8.63 -16.86 4.11
C ALA A 99 -7.21 -17.10 3.55
N LEU A 100 -6.94 -16.77 2.28
CA LEU A 100 -5.58 -16.83 1.73
C LEU A 100 -4.60 -15.90 2.47
N GLY A 101 -5.06 -14.80 3.06
CA GLY A 101 -4.24 -13.95 3.92
C GLY A 101 -3.77 -14.65 5.21
N ARG A 102 -4.38 -15.77 5.60
CA ARG A 102 -3.95 -16.56 6.77
C ARG A 102 -2.87 -17.58 6.46
N ILE A 103 -2.55 -17.83 5.18
CA ILE A 103 -1.54 -18.82 4.77
C ILE A 103 -0.22 -18.67 5.54
N PRO A 104 0.33 -17.46 5.76
CA PRO A 104 1.59 -17.30 6.49
C PRO A 104 1.54 -17.76 7.95
N HIS A 105 0.36 -17.90 8.53
CA HIS A 105 0.15 -18.33 9.92
C HIS A 105 -0.12 -19.83 10.05
N LEU A 106 -0.45 -20.48 8.94
CA LEU A 106 -0.77 -21.91 8.94
C LEU A 106 0.51 -22.75 8.95
N LYS A 107 0.49 -23.82 9.74
CA LYS A 107 1.50 -24.88 9.61
C LYS A 107 1.22 -25.69 8.33
N PRO A 108 2.24 -26.27 7.68
CA PRO A 108 2.05 -27.13 6.52
C PRO A 108 0.96 -28.18 6.76
N LEU A 109 0.06 -28.34 5.79
CA LEU A 109 -1.05 -29.29 5.80
C LEU A 109 -2.13 -29.05 6.89
N ARG A 110 -2.10 -27.96 7.63
CA ARG A 110 -3.16 -27.60 8.57
C ARG A 110 -4.22 -26.72 7.90
N LYS A 111 -5.48 -26.98 8.23
CA LYS A 111 -6.61 -26.10 7.89
C LYS A 111 -6.64 -24.91 8.86
N PRO A 112 -7.24 -23.78 8.44
CA PRO A 112 -7.54 -22.64 9.33
C PRO A 112 -8.25 -23.13 10.60
N GLY A 113 -7.87 -22.56 11.74
CA GLY A 113 -8.49 -22.81 13.04
C GLY A 113 -9.39 -21.65 13.47
N PRO A 114 -10.01 -21.72 14.67
CA PRO A 114 -10.91 -20.67 15.18
C PRO A 114 -10.29 -19.27 15.15
N HIS A 115 -9.02 -19.13 15.54
CA HIS A 115 -8.30 -17.86 15.50
C HIS A 115 -8.18 -17.29 14.07
N ASP A 116 -8.00 -18.16 13.07
CA ASP A 116 -7.95 -17.72 11.68
C ASP A 116 -9.33 -17.32 11.17
N ASP A 117 -10.38 -18.03 11.60
CA ASP A 117 -11.77 -17.66 11.30
C ASP A 117 -12.13 -16.31 11.90
N ASP A 118 -11.75 -16.04 13.15
CA ASP A 118 -11.93 -14.74 13.81
C ASP A 118 -11.21 -13.61 13.04
N ALA A 119 -9.98 -13.84 12.60
CA ALA A 119 -9.21 -12.89 11.81
C ALA A 119 -9.86 -12.57 10.46
N ILE A 120 -10.42 -13.61 9.79
CA ILE A 120 -11.14 -13.46 8.52
C ILE A 120 -12.42 -12.64 8.74
N ASP A 121 -13.20 -12.96 9.78
CA ASP A 121 -14.47 -12.29 10.07
C ASP A 121 -14.24 -10.83 10.49
N ALA A 122 -13.20 -10.57 11.29
CA ALA A 122 -12.78 -9.22 11.63
C ALA A 122 -12.37 -8.41 10.39
N ALA A 123 -11.57 -8.98 9.49
CA ALA A 123 -11.14 -8.31 8.26
C ALA A 123 -12.32 -7.99 7.34
N LEU A 124 -13.25 -8.93 7.16
CA LEU A 124 -14.49 -8.71 6.40
C LEU A 124 -15.37 -7.63 7.04
N GLY A 125 -15.44 -7.59 8.38
CA GLY A 125 -16.18 -6.55 9.12
C GLY A 125 -15.61 -5.17 8.89
N ARG A 126 -14.29 -5.01 9.06
CA ARG A 126 -13.58 -3.73 8.89
C ARG A 126 -13.71 -3.18 7.47
N THR A 127 -13.80 -4.03 6.47
CA THR A 127 -13.99 -3.63 5.07
C THR A 127 -15.45 -3.59 4.61
N LEU A 128 -16.41 -3.77 5.51
CA LEU A 128 -17.85 -3.82 5.22
C LEU A 128 -18.21 -4.87 4.14
N ALA A 129 -17.48 -5.98 4.10
CA ALA A 129 -17.63 -7.04 3.11
C ALA A 129 -18.24 -8.35 3.66
N GLN A 130 -18.69 -8.38 4.93
CA GLN A 130 -19.26 -9.59 5.57
C GLN A 130 -20.44 -10.20 4.78
N HIS A 131 -21.34 -9.36 4.28
CA HIS A 131 -22.52 -9.79 3.51
C HIS A 131 -22.15 -10.45 2.16
N LEU A 132 -20.90 -10.31 1.72
CA LEU A 132 -20.38 -10.87 0.48
C LEU A 132 -19.70 -12.23 0.70
N ALA A 133 -19.49 -12.69 1.94
CA ALA A 133 -18.63 -13.81 2.30
C ALA A 133 -18.91 -15.11 1.51
N GLY A 134 -20.18 -15.41 1.21
CA GLY A 134 -20.59 -16.59 0.45
C GLY A 134 -20.61 -16.39 -1.06
N ARG A 135 -20.47 -15.17 -1.58
CA ARG A 135 -20.54 -14.88 -3.01
C ARG A 135 -19.24 -15.26 -3.72
N ALA A 136 -19.33 -15.59 -5.00
CA ALA A 136 -18.16 -15.77 -5.85
C ALA A 136 -17.51 -14.39 -6.16
N PHE A 137 -16.18 -14.30 -6.04
CA PHE A 137 -15.45 -13.05 -6.17
C PHE A 137 -15.58 -12.39 -7.56
N ASP A 138 -15.64 -13.22 -8.61
CA ASP A 138 -15.80 -12.76 -10.01
C ASP A 138 -17.13 -12.06 -10.28
N THR A 139 -18.18 -12.36 -9.47
CA THR A 139 -19.52 -11.74 -9.59
C THR A 139 -19.66 -10.38 -8.91
N LEU A 140 -18.61 -9.91 -8.25
CA LEU A 140 -18.62 -8.66 -7.49
C LEU A 140 -18.38 -7.44 -8.40
N SER A 141 -18.93 -6.30 -7.99
CA SER A 141 -18.58 -4.98 -8.58
C SER A 141 -17.10 -4.63 -8.26
N SER A 142 -16.55 -3.65 -8.98
CA SER A 142 -15.16 -3.19 -8.73
C SER A 142 -14.94 -2.71 -7.30
N GLY A 143 -15.89 -1.94 -6.73
CA GLY A 143 -15.82 -1.47 -5.35
C GLY A 143 -15.93 -2.60 -4.32
N GLU A 144 -16.80 -3.61 -4.55
CA GLU A 144 -16.86 -4.80 -3.70
C GLU A 144 -15.57 -5.60 -3.78
N LYS A 145 -15.00 -5.77 -4.99
CA LYS A 145 -13.70 -6.45 -5.19
C LYS A 145 -12.58 -5.77 -4.44
N ALA A 146 -12.47 -4.45 -4.51
CA ALA A 146 -11.45 -3.69 -3.78
C ALA A 146 -11.54 -3.91 -2.28
N ARG A 147 -12.74 -3.84 -1.69
CA ARG A 147 -12.95 -4.11 -0.26
C ARG A 147 -12.58 -5.53 0.14
N VAL A 148 -12.91 -6.52 -0.69
CA VAL A 148 -12.55 -7.93 -0.44
C VAL A 148 -11.04 -8.15 -0.54
N LEU A 149 -10.36 -7.53 -1.50
CA LEU A 149 -8.91 -7.60 -1.62
C LEU A 149 -8.21 -6.91 -0.45
N LEU A 150 -8.75 -5.78 0.00
CA LEU A 150 -8.29 -5.13 1.23
C LEU A 150 -8.52 -6.03 2.45
N ALA A 151 -9.69 -6.67 2.59
CA ALA A 151 -9.94 -7.65 3.66
C ALA A 151 -8.91 -8.79 3.65
N ARG A 152 -8.51 -9.28 2.48
CA ARG A 152 -7.44 -10.27 2.36
C ARG A 152 -6.11 -9.76 2.91
N ALA A 153 -5.73 -8.52 2.61
CA ALA A 153 -4.51 -7.92 3.14
C ALA A 153 -4.60 -7.72 4.67
N LEU A 154 -5.74 -7.24 5.17
CA LEU A 154 -5.97 -7.04 6.61
C LEU A 154 -6.00 -8.36 7.39
N SER A 155 -6.49 -9.45 6.80
CA SER A 155 -6.55 -10.75 7.46
C SER A 155 -5.17 -11.33 7.77
N VAL A 156 -4.10 -10.84 7.14
CA VAL A 156 -2.71 -11.17 7.49
C VAL A 156 -2.39 -10.73 8.92
N GLN A 157 -2.97 -9.62 9.39
CA GLN A 157 -2.64 -9.00 10.69
C GLN A 157 -1.17 -8.58 10.81
N ALA A 158 -0.60 -8.11 9.70
CA ALA A 158 0.77 -7.61 9.67
C ALA A 158 0.86 -6.21 10.31
N GLY A 159 2.00 -5.89 10.90
CA GLY A 159 2.28 -4.55 11.43
C GLY A 159 2.49 -3.49 10.34
N THR A 160 2.71 -3.93 9.09
CA THR A 160 2.85 -3.06 7.92
C THR A 160 1.98 -3.56 6.78
N ILE A 161 1.26 -2.64 6.14
CA ILE A 161 0.42 -2.91 4.97
C ILE A 161 0.87 -2.00 3.82
N LEU A 162 1.23 -2.60 2.71
CA LEU A 162 1.65 -1.93 1.49
C LEU A 162 0.61 -2.15 0.41
N LEU A 163 0.09 -1.07 -0.18
CA LEU A 163 -0.97 -1.12 -1.17
C LEU A 163 -0.53 -0.39 -2.44
N ASP A 164 -0.53 -1.12 -3.54
CA ASP A 164 -0.13 -0.58 -4.83
C ASP A 164 -1.37 -0.27 -5.67
N GLU A 165 -1.70 1.02 -5.78
CA GLU A 165 -2.85 1.55 -6.52
C GLU A 165 -4.19 0.84 -6.22
N PRO A 166 -4.59 0.65 -4.96
CA PRO A 166 -5.74 -0.17 -4.61
C PRO A 166 -7.08 0.40 -5.08
N MET A 167 -7.08 1.61 -5.65
CA MET A 167 -8.28 2.36 -6.00
C MET A 167 -8.34 2.80 -7.49
N ALA A 168 -7.40 2.34 -8.34
CA ALA A 168 -7.27 2.84 -9.72
C ALA A 168 -8.53 2.69 -10.59
N ALA A 169 -9.39 1.71 -10.30
CA ALA A 169 -10.62 1.44 -11.07
C ALA A 169 -11.91 1.76 -10.31
N LEU A 170 -11.83 2.57 -9.24
CA LEU A 170 -12.97 2.89 -8.38
C LEU A 170 -13.54 4.27 -8.68
N ASP A 171 -14.85 4.42 -8.55
CA ASP A 171 -15.48 5.73 -8.48
C ASP A 171 -15.14 6.45 -7.16
N VAL A 172 -15.40 7.76 -7.12
CA VAL A 172 -15.05 8.64 -5.99
C VAL A 172 -15.62 8.14 -4.66
N ARG A 173 -16.86 7.65 -4.64
CA ARG A 173 -17.49 7.16 -3.42
C ARG A 173 -16.75 5.95 -2.84
N HIS A 174 -16.36 5.01 -3.70
CA HIS A 174 -15.63 3.83 -3.29
C HIS A 174 -14.18 4.16 -2.91
N GLN A 175 -13.53 5.11 -3.60
CA GLN A 175 -12.21 5.60 -3.22
C GLN A 175 -12.20 6.17 -1.80
N LEU A 176 -13.16 7.06 -1.48
CA LEU A 176 -13.29 7.63 -0.14
C LEU A 176 -13.51 6.54 0.91
N GLY A 177 -14.38 5.56 0.64
CA GLY A 177 -14.61 4.45 1.58
C GLY A 177 -13.37 3.59 1.83
N VAL A 178 -12.51 3.36 0.82
CA VAL A 178 -11.22 2.67 0.99
C VAL A 178 -10.27 3.53 1.83
N MET A 179 -10.17 4.83 1.57
CA MET A 179 -9.31 5.73 2.35
C MET A 179 -9.73 5.81 3.81
N ASP A 180 -11.04 5.84 4.12
CA ASP A 180 -11.55 5.81 5.49
C ASP A 180 -11.09 4.54 6.22
N ILE A 181 -11.15 3.37 5.56
CA ILE A 181 -10.67 2.09 6.12
C ILE A 181 -9.15 2.15 6.37
N LEU A 182 -8.36 2.65 5.41
CA LEU A 182 -6.90 2.74 5.55
C LEU A 182 -6.51 3.69 6.69
N GLN A 183 -7.23 4.80 6.86
CA GLN A 183 -6.98 5.73 7.95
C GLN A 183 -7.29 5.10 9.32
N GLU A 184 -8.37 4.32 9.42
CA GLU A 184 -8.70 3.60 10.66
C GLU A 184 -7.65 2.53 10.99
N GLU A 185 -7.14 1.81 9.98
CA GLU A 185 -6.03 0.87 10.16
C GLU A 185 -4.77 1.57 10.69
N ALA A 186 -4.43 2.73 10.12
CA ALA A 186 -3.29 3.52 10.57
C ALA A 186 -3.47 3.99 12.02
N ARG A 187 -4.66 4.48 12.39
CA ARG A 187 -5.00 4.87 13.78
C ARG A 187 -4.95 3.71 14.76
N SER A 188 -5.24 2.50 14.30
CA SER A 188 -5.16 1.28 15.13
C SER A 188 -3.74 0.79 15.41
N GLY A 189 -2.72 1.48 14.87
CA GLY A 189 -1.31 1.19 15.16
C GLY A 189 -0.56 0.52 14.01
N THR A 190 -1.16 0.37 12.83
CA THR A 190 -0.54 -0.21 11.64
C THR A 190 0.19 0.86 10.82
N LEU A 191 1.37 0.55 10.29
CA LEU A 191 2.01 1.35 9.25
C LEU A 191 1.34 1.01 7.90
N VAL A 192 0.63 1.97 7.32
CA VAL A 192 -0.03 1.82 6.02
C VAL A 192 0.69 2.67 4.99
N VAL A 193 1.21 2.05 3.93
CA VAL A 193 1.82 2.75 2.80
C VAL A 193 0.99 2.48 1.56
N VAL A 194 0.45 3.52 0.95
CA VAL A 194 -0.42 3.41 -0.23
C VAL A 194 0.10 4.24 -1.39
N SER A 195 0.26 3.64 -2.57
CA SER A 195 0.54 4.41 -3.78
C SER A 195 -0.76 4.99 -4.34
N LEU A 196 -0.73 6.28 -4.66
CA LEU A 196 -1.87 7.04 -5.13
C LEU A 196 -1.53 7.88 -6.37
N HIS A 197 -2.52 8.03 -7.28
CA HIS A 197 -2.47 9.03 -8.34
C HIS A 197 -3.23 10.31 -7.94
N ALA A 198 -4.25 10.19 -7.09
CA ALA A 198 -5.11 11.27 -6.65
C ALA A 198 -4.40 12.07 -5.53
N LEU A 199 -3.81 13.22 -5.89
CA LEU A 199 -3.06 14.08 -4.96
C LEU A 199 -3.97 14.72 -3.90
N ASP A 200 -5.23 14.96 -4.22
CA ASP A 200 -6.26 15.45 -3.29
C ASP A 200 -6.56 14.44 -2.19
N LEU A 201 -6.63 13.15 -2.51
CA LEU A 201 -6.78 12.09 -1.51
C LEU A 201 -5.52 11.98 -0.64
N ALA A 202 -4.32 12.07 -1.22
CA ALA A 202 -3.08 12.09 -0.45
C ALA A 202 -3.04 13.30 0.51
N ALA A 203 -3.41 14.49 0.03
CA ALA A 203 -3.44 15.71 0.84
C ALA A 203 -4.45 15.64 1.99
N ARG A 204 -5.59 14.98 1.76
CA ARG A 204 -6.69 14.93 2.73
C ARG A 204 -6.52 13.87 3.80
N TYR A 205 -6.00 12.70 3.44
CA TYR A 205 -6.05 11.50 4.29
C TYR A 205 -4.70 11.12 4.89
N ALA A 206 -3.59 11.41 4.20
CA ALA A 206 -2.28 10.93 4.65
C ALA A 206 -1.74 11.76 5.82
N ASP A 207 -1.08 11.07 6.75
CA ASP A 207 -0.27 11.69 7.81
C ASP A 207 1.08 12.17 7.26
N ARG A 208 1.58 11.48 6.22
CA ARG A 208 2.85 11.77 5.55
C ARG A 208 2.72 11.49 4.06
N VAL A 209 3.29 12.35 3.23
CA VAL A 209 3.36 12.17 1.78
C VAL A 209 4.82 12.07 1.37
N ILE A 210 5.12 11.07 0.54
CA ILE A 210 6.41 10.88 -0.10
C ILE A 210 6.19 11.05 -1.60
N VAL A 211 6.89 12.00 -2.19
CA VAL A 211 6.86 12.26 -3.63
C VAL A 211 8.08 11.61 -4.26
N LEU A 212 7.83 10.67 -5.15
CA LEU A 212 8.86 9.97 -5.92
C LEU A 212 8.85 10.48 -7.36
N ASP A 213 10.01 10.83 -7.87
CA ASP A 213 10.21 11.19 -9.28
C ASP A 213 11.53 10.62 -9.78
N SER A 214 11.49 9.96 -10.93
CA SER A 214 12.67 9.39 -11.61
C SER A 214 13.59 8.61 -10.67
N GLY A 215 13.00 7.81 -9.77
CA GLY A 215 13.72 6.98 -8.79
C GLY A 215 14.31 7.74 -7.59
N GLN A 216 13.98 9.01 -7.41
CA GLN A 216 14.42 9.85 -6.30
C GLN A 216 13.24 10.28 -5.43
N VAL A 217 13.47 10.42 -4.12
CA VAL A 217 12.52 11.10 -3.23
C VAL A 217 12.74 12.59 -3.37
N VAL A 218 11.80 13.28 -4.01
CA VAL A 218 11.88 14.74 -4.25
C VAL A 218 11.23 15.55 -3.14
N ALA A 219 10.27 14.97 -2.43
CA ALA A 219 9.69 15.57 -1.23
C ALA A 219 9.22 14.49 -0.26
N ASP A 220 9.28 14.79 1.04
CA ASP A 220 8.91 13.89 2.12
C ASP A 220 8.50 14.69 3.37
N GLY A 221 7.28 14.48 3.86
CA GLY A 221 6.80 15.17 5.04
C GLY A 221 5.28 15.26 5.13
N LEU A 222 4.80 16.21 5.93
CA LEU A 222 3.37 16.52 6.02
C LEU A 222 2.79 16.87 4.65
N PRO A 223 1.54 16.52 4.34
CA PRO A 223 0.94 16.75 3.03
C PRO A 223 1.10 18.17 2.51
N ALA A 224 0.85 19.19 3.35
CA ALA A 224 0.96 20.59 2.95
C ALA A 224 2.39 21.01 2.53
N ARG A 225 3.42 20.33 3.08
CA ARG A 225 4.81 20.59 2.73
C ARG A 225 5.27 19.78 1.53
N ALA A 226 4.92 18.48 1.52
CA ALA A 226 5.34 17.58 0.46
C ALA A 226 4.65 17.87 -0.89
N LEU A 227 3.47 18.51 -0.85
CA LEU A 227 2.67 18.89 -2.02
C LEU A 227 2.60 20.42 -2.19
N GLU A 228 3.69 21.11 -1.85
CA GLU A 228 3.79 22.56 -2.07
C GLU A 228 3.84 22.91 -3.57
N PRO A 229 3.49 24.15 -3.97
CA PRO A 229 3.39 24.55 -5.37
C PRO A 229 4.64 24.25 -6.21
N SER A 230 5.83 24.39 -5.66
CA SER A 230 7.10 24.10 -6.33
C SER A 230 7.22 22.61 -6.72
N VAL A 231 6.81 21.70 -5.83
CA VAL A 231 6.79 20.25 -6.07
C VAL A 231 5.71 19.90 -7.08
N LEU A 232 4.50 20.48 -6.95
CA LEU A 232 3.40 20.23 -7.88
C LEU A 232 3.76 20.63 -9.31
N THR A 233 4.33 21.82 -9.49
CA THR A 233 4.74 22.29 -10.82
C THR A 233 5.93 21.51 -11.35
N GLY A 234 6.97 21.29 -10.52
CA GLY A 234 8.21 20.63 -10.97
C GLY A 234 8.06 19.14 -11.26
N THR A 235 7.25 18.43 -10.48
CA THR A 235 7.11 16.97 -10.60
C THR A 235 5.90 16.56 -11.43
N PHE A 236 4.76 17.23 -11.26
CA PHE A 236 3.50 16.84 -11.90
C PHE A 236 3.08 17.75 -13.04
N GLY A 237 3.74 18.89 -13.24
CA GLY A 237 3.37 19.86 -14.27
C GLY A 237 1.98 20.48 -14.05
N VAL A 238 1.57 20.64 -12.79
CA VAL A 238 0.26 21.18 -12.42
C VAL A 238 0.40 22.27 -11.37
N GLU A 239 -0.58 23.16 -11.31
CA GLU A 239 -0.64 24.25 -10.32
C GLU A 239 -1.87 24.05 -9.42
N ALA A 240 -1.72 24.41 -8.17
CA ALA A 240 -2.80 24.49 -7.17
C ALA A 240 -2.73 25.84 -6.45
N PRO A 241 -3.20 26.95 -7.09
CA PRO A 241 -3.03 28.30 -6.55
C PRO A 241 -3.62 28.47 -5.15
N ASP A 242 -4.71 27.79 -4.85
CA ASP A 242 -5.44 27.87 -3.57
C ASP A 242 -5.18 26.63 -2.69
N GLY A 243 -4.17 25.81 -3.03
CA GLY A 243 -3.89 24.53 -2.39
C GLY A 243 -4.80 23.39 -2.87
N LEU A 244 -4.39 22.13 -2.62
CA LEU A 244 -5.09 20.94 -3.09
C LEU A 244 -6.45 20.73 -2.43
N THR A 245 -6.70 21.35 -1.29
CA THR A 245 -7.94 21.22 -0.52
C THR A 245 -9.03 22.22 -0.92
N CYS A 246 -8.70 23.32 -1.59
CA CYS A 246 -9.61 24.45 -1.80
C CYS A 246 -9.84 24.83 -3.28
N GLY A 247 -8.91 24.61 -4.20
CA GLY A 247 -8.99 25.16 -5.56
C GLY A 247 -8.88 24.17 -6.71
N GLY A 248 -8.53 22.91 -6.41
CA GLY A 248 -8.26 21.92 -7.43
C GLY A 248 -6.94 22.17 -8.19
N LEU A 249 -6.57 21.21 -9.03
CA LEU A 249 -5.38 21.29 -9.88
C LEU A 249 -5.67 22.00 -11.19
N ARG A 250 -4.71 22.80 -11.70
CA ARG A 250 -4.76 23.45 -13.01
C ARG A 250 -3.48 23.14 -13.79
N LEU A 251 -3.56 23.21 -15.11
CA LEU A 251 -2.36 23.21 -15.95
C LEU A 251 -1.71 24.62 -15.87
N PRO A 252 -0.37 24.70 -15.90
CA PRO A 252 0.34 25.97 -16.04
C PRO A 252 -0.11 26.68 -17.30
N SER A 253 -0.22 28.02 -17.25
CA SER A 253 -0.57 28.86 -18.39
C SER A 253 0.57 28.97 -19.40
#